data_0faecad4264b0a0a790fe1488fb1a2c5
#
_entry.id   0faecad4264b0a0a790fe1488fb1a2c5
#
_cell.length_a   1.000
_cell.length_b   1.000
_cell.length_c   1.000
_cell.angle_alpha   90.00
_cell.angle_beta   90.00
_cell.angle_gamma   90.00
#
_symmetry.space_group_name_H-M   'P 1'
#
loop_
_entity.id
_entity.type
_entity.pdbx_description
1 polymer ?
#
loop_
_entity_poly.entity_id
_entity_poly.type
_entity_poly.pdbx_seq_one_letter_code
_entity_poly.pdbx_strand_id
1 'polypeptide(L)'
;MKKIYFFLIAAILILIIAVVGIRTVTVQNVLIDFDFNRQWNNQDKLVTFDGDYIIGLVCGSRGPLPGKGRAEPCIMIKTPDHMFVVDTGDGSRQNLTNWSINLGNLDAVLLTHLHSDHISDLADFHLYSWVTQNSCLLYTSPSPRDPSI
;
A
#
# COMPACT_ATOMS: atom_id res chain seq x y z
N MET A 1 12.68 21.64 -49.96
CA MET A 1 13.50 21.72 -48.73
C MET A 1 12.84 22.58 -47.65
N LYS A 2 12.41 23.82 -47.92
CA LYS A 2 11.81 24.71 -46.87
C LYS A 2 10.61 24.12 -46.12
N LYS A 3 9.74 23.36 -46.79
CA LYS A 3 8.56 22.74 -46.18
C LYS A 3 8.94 21.62 -45.15
N ILE A 4 9.99 20.87 -45.44
CA ILE A 4 10.47 19.80 -44.56
C ILE A 4 11.04 20.39 -43.25
N TYR A 5 11.82 21.49 -43.35
CA TYR A 5 12.32 22.18 -42.15
C TYR A 5 11.20 22.78 -41.31
N PHE A 6 10.14 23.29 -41.94
CA PHE A 6 8.97 23.80 -41.22
C PHE A 6 8.28 22.69 -40.41
N PHE A 7 8.07 21.50 -40.99
CA PHE A 7 7.47 20.36 -40.29
C PHE A 7 8.37 19.84 -39.18
N LEU A 8 9.67 19.82 -39.37
CA LEU A 8 10.62 19.41 -38.34
C LEU A 8 10.61 20.38 -37.13
N ILE A 9 10.62 21.68 -37.39
CA ILE A 9 10.55 22.69 -36.32
C ILE A 9 9.22 22.61 -35.59
N ALA A 10 8.11 22.43 -36.29
CA ALA A 10 6.80 22.28 -35.67
C ALA A 10 6.75 21.00 -34.78
N ALA A 11 7.30 19.89 -35.24
CA ALA A 11 7.37 18.66 -34.48
C ALA A 11 8.21 18.80 -33.20
N ILE A 12 9.37 19.49 -33.29
CA ILE A 12 10.21 19.76 -32.13
C ILE A 12 9.50 20.68 -31.12
N LEU A 13 8.81 21.72 -31.60
CA LEU A 13 8.04 22.61 -30.72
C LEU A 13 6.92 21.87 -29.99
N ILE A 14 6.20 21.00 -30.67
CA ILE A 14 5.15 20.17 -30.07
C ILE A 14 5.75 19.24 -29.01
N LEU A 15 6.90 18.64 -29.29
CA LEU A 15 7.60 17.77 -28.35
C LEU A 15 8.04 18.54 -27.09
N ILE A 16 8.58 19.75 -27.26
CA ILE A 16 8.99 20.61 -26.13
C ILE A 16 7.76 21.01 -25.29
N ILE A 17 6.67 21.40 -25.90
CA ILE A 17 5.43 21.75 -25.21
C ILE A 17 4.88 20.54 -24.46
N ALA A 18 4.91 19.35 -25.03
CA ALA A 18 4.49 18.12 -24.38
C ALA A 18 5.37 17.80 -23.16
N VAL A 19 6.69 17.86 -23.29
CA VAL A 19 7.63 17.60 -22.20
C VAL A 19 7.49 18.62 -21.07
N VAL A 20 7.36 19.91 -21.39
CA VAL A 20 7.14 20.97 -20.39
C VAL A 20 5.76 20.81 -19.75
N GLY A 21 4.73 20.50 -20.54
CA GLY A 21 3.37 20.25 -20.03
C GLY A 21 3.32 19.13 -19.01
N ILE A 22 3.99 18.00 -19.27
CA ILE A 22 4.05 16.86 -18.35
C ILE A 22 4.73 17.25 -17.01
N ARG A 23 5.63 18.24 -17.03
CA ARG A 23 6.32 18.72 -15.82
C ARG A 23 5.55 19.78 -15.05
N THR A 24 4.42 20.28 -15.54
CA THR A 24 3.60 21.23 -14.79
C THR A 24 2.91 20.54 -13.62
N VAL A 25 2.80 21.23 -12.48
CA VAL A 25 2.13 20.73 -11.28
C VAL A 25 0.69 20.29 -11.58
N THR A 26 0.00 21.00 -12.47
CA THR A 26 -1.38 20.68 -12.86
C THR A 26 -1.48 19.32 -13.56
N VAL A 27 -0.58 19.04 -14.52
CA VAL A 27 -0.58 17.76 -15.24
C VAL A 27 -0.17 16.62 -14.29
N GLN A 28 0.80 16.85 -13.41
CA GLN A 28 1.19 15.87 -12.41
C GLN A 28 0.03 15.55 -11.46
N ASN A 29 -0.71 16.55 -10.97
CA ASN A 29 -1.86 16.33 -10.12
C ASN A 29 -2.96 15.54 -10.84
N VAL A 30 -3.27 15.86 -12.11
CA VAL A 30 -4.24 15.09 -12.90
C VAL A 30 -3.80 13.65 -13.10
N LEU A 31 -2.51 13.39 -13.32
CA LEU A 31 -1.99 12.03 -13.47
C LEU A 31 -2.06 11.26 -12.14
N ILE A 32 -1.73 11.92 -11.02
CA ILE A 32 -1.83 11.33 -9.69
C ILE A 32 -3.29 11.01 -9.36
N ASP A 33 -4.21 11.96 -9.60
CA ASP A 33 -5.65 11.75 -9.37
C ASP A 33 -6.22 10.64 -10.25
N PHE A 34 -5.77 10.55 -11.50
CA PHE A 34 -6.18 9.48 -12.41
C PHE A 34 -5.70 8.12 -11.95
N ASP A 35 -4.43 8.01 -11.54
CA ASP A 35 -3.87 6.75 -11.06
C ASP A 35 -4.47 6.35 -9.72
N PHE A 36 -4.66 7.30 -8.80
CA PHE A 36 -5.34 7.10 -7.53
C PHE A 36 -6.78 6.62 -7.75
N ASN A 37 -7.57 7.29 -8.60
CA ASN A 37 -8.95 6.89 -8.90
C ASN A 37 -9.01 5.53 -9.58
N ARG A 38 -8.03 5.20 -10.44
CA ARG A 38 -7.94 3.89 -11.06
C ARG A 38 -7.67 2.78 -10.05
N GLN A 39 -6.75 3.03 -9.10
CA GLN A 39 -6.47 2.08 -8.02
C GLN A 39 -7.66 1.96 -7.07
N TRP A 40 -8.30 3.07 -6.72
CA TRP A 40 -9.48 3.11 -5.87
C TRP A 40 -10.67 2.36 -6.47
N ASN A 41 -10.97 2.59 -7.74
CA ASN A 41 -12.06 1.90 -8.45
C ASN A 41 -11.76 0.41 -8.74
N ASN A 42 -10.52 -0.03 -8.60
CA ASN A 42 -10.17 -1.45 -8.69
C ASN A 42 -10.41 -2.22 -7.36
N GLN A 43 -10.86 -1.57 -6.30
CA GLN A 43 -11.20 -2.24 -5.04
C GLN A 43 -12.34 -3.25 -5.19
N ASP A 44 -13.17 -3.13 -6.23
CA ASP A 44 -14.21 -4.13 -6.57
C ASP A 44 -13.63 -5.51 -6.93
N LYS A 45 -12.31 -5.62 -7.12
CA LYS A 45 -11.59 -6.87 -7.38
C LYS A 45 -10.88 -7.43 -6.15
N LEU A 46 -11.18 -6.90 -4.96
CA LEU A 46 -10.59 -7.39 -3.73
C LEU A 46 -10.96 -8.85 -3.48
N VAL A 47 -10.01 -9.61 -3.00
CA VAL A 47 -10.25 -11.01 -2.63
C VAL A 47 -11.21 -11.05 -1.45
N THR A 48 -12.34 -11.73 -1.63
CA THR A 48 -13.28 -12.03 -0.57
C THR A 48 -13.00 -13.42 -0.01
N PHE A 49 -13.04 -13.55 1.29
CA PHE A 49 -12.87 -14.81 1.99
C PHE A 49 -14.21 -15.16 2.62
N ASP A 50 -15.01 -15.94 1.89
CA ASP A 50 -16.34 -16.37 2.32
C ASP A 50 -16.29 -17.79 2.86
N GLY A 51 -16.81 -18.00 4.04
CA GLY A 51 -16.88 -19.34 4.66
C GLY A 51 -16.43 -19.37 6.12
N ASP A 52 -16.78 -20.45 6.78
CA ASP A 52 -16.58 -20.66 8.21
C ASP A 52 -15.23 -21.34 8.47
N TYR A 53 -14.13 -20.64 8.17
CA TYR A 53 -12.79 -21.17 8.31
C TYR A 53 -11.78 -20.06 8.74
N ILE A 54 -10.62 -20.49 9.20
CA ILE A 54 -9.48 -19.60 9.52
C ILE A 54 -8.46 -19.73 8.41
N ILE A 55 -8.06 -18.61 7.85
CA ILE A 55 -7.01 -18.52 6.82
C ILE A 55 -5.75 -17.94 7.46
N GLY A 56 -4.63 -18.61 7.29
CA GLY A 56 -3.30 -18.09 7.52
C GLY A 56 -2.59 -17.80 6.20
N LEU A 57 -2.19 -16.57 5.98
CA LEU A 57 -1.47 -16.15 4.78
C LEU A 57 -0.11 -15.57 5.15
N VAL A 58 0.98 -16.15 4.65
CA VAL A 58 2.33 -15.66 4.87
C VAL A 58 2.61 -14.51 3.92
N CYS A 59 2.55 -13.27 4.39
CA CYS A 59 2.78 -12.06 3.62
C CYS A 59 4.26 -11.64 3.57
N GLY A 60 5.10 -12.19 4.45
CA GLY A 60 6.54 -12.01 4.44
C GLY A 60 7.26 -13.09 5.25
N SER A 61 8.44 -13.50 4.80
CA SER A 61 9.20 -14.60 5.40
C SER A 61 10.72 -14.40 5.32
N ARG A 62 11.18 -13.19 4.99
CA ARG A 62 12.61 -12.87 4.95
C ARG A 62 13.05 -12.39 6.33
N GLY A 63 14.23 -12.77 6.79
CA GLY A 63 14.87 -12.16 7.94
C GLY A 63 15.51 -10.80 7.61
N PRO A 64 16.17 -10.14 8.57
CA PRO A 64 16.68 -8.77 8.43
C PRO A 64 17.85 -8.63 7.46
N LEU A 65 18.38 -9.72 6.94
CA LEU A 65 19.49 -9.68 6.00
C LEU A 65 19.01 -9.32 4.58
N PRO A 66 19.84 -8.59 3.80
CA PRO A 66 19.49 -8.24 2.44
C PRO A 66 19.16 -9.49 1.59
N GLY A 67 18.01 -9.47 0.94
CA GLY A 67 17.55 -10.57 0.08
C GLY A 67 16.58 -10.05 -0.97
N LYS A 68 16.53 -10.72 -2.13
CA LYS A 68 15.65 -10.33 -3.23
C LYS A 68 14.35 -11.15 -3.20
N GLY A 69 13.22 -10.49 -3.49
CA GLY A 69 11.97 -11.14 -3.88
C GLY A 69 11.07 -11.66 -2.75
N ARG A 70 11.41 -11.39 -1.49
CA ARG A 70 10.54 -11.71 -0.35
C ARG A 70 10.47 -10.54 0.63
N ALA A 71 9.28 -10.26 1.14
CA ALA A 71 9.09 -9.32 2.23
C ALA A 71 9.59 -9.89 3.57
N GLU A 72 9.85 -9.03 4.53
CA GLU A 72 10.21 -9.36 5.91
C GLU A 72 9.01 -9.94 6.67
N PRO A 73 9.17 -10.44 7.90
CA PRO A 73 8.17 -11.26 8.60
C PRO A 73 6.78 -10.63 8.62
N CYS A 74 5.80 -11.40 8.20
CA CYS A 74 4.39 -11.02 8.22
C CYS A 74 3.50 -12.24 8.03
N ILE A 75 2.50 -12.39 8.90
CA ILE A 75 1.44 -13.39 8.75
C ILE A 75 0.09 -12.69 8.90
N MET A 76 -0.77 -12.77 7.88
CA MET A 76 -2.16 -12.37 8.00
C MET A 76 -3.00 -13.56 8.48
N ILE A 77 -3.88 -13.33 9.44
CA ILE A 77 -4.86 -14.28 9.93
C ILE A 77 -6.25 -13.70 9.64
N LYS A 78 -7.07 -14.42 8.89
CA LYS A 78 -8.45 -14.04 8.60
C LYS A 78 -9.40 -15.11 9.13
N THR A 79 -10.38 -14.66 9.92
CA THR A 79 -11.58 -15.42 10.30
C THR A 79 -12.78 -14.87 9.54
N PRO A 80 -13.98 -15.46 9.62
CA PRO A 80 -15.16 -14.88 8.99
C PRO A 80 -15.39 -13.42 9.35
N ASP A 81 -15.23 -13.05 10.62
CA ASP A 81 -15.55 -11.71 11.12
C ASP A 81 -14.34 -10.80 11.36
N HIS A 82 -13.12 -11.37 11.47
CA HIS A 82 -11.95 -10.63 11.90
C HIS A 82 -10.73 -10.84 10.99
N MET A 83 -9.89 -9.81 10.91
CA MET A 83 -8.60 -9.85 10.24
C MET A 83 -7.50 -9.31 11.14
N PHE A 84 -6.43 -10.07 11.30
CA PHE A 84 -5.26 -9.71 12.07
C PHE A 84 -4.01 -9.81 11.22
N VAL A 85 -3.01 -8.99 11.50
CA VAL A 85 -1.67 -9.13 10.94
C VAL A 85 -0.68 -9.30 12.09
N VAL A 86 0.12 -10.34 12.01
CA VAL A 86 1.21 -10.62 12.98
C VAL A 86 2.51 -10.21 12.31
N ASP A 87 3.17 -9.24 12.90
CA ASP A 87 4.35 -8.54 12.39
C ASP A 87 4.12 -7.82 11.05
N THR A 88 4.88 -6.77 10.83
CA THR A 88 4.73 -5.86 9.70
C THR A 88 6.10 -5.50 9.11
N GLY A 89 6.83 -6.52 8.66
CA GLY A 89 8.15 -6.33 8.08
C GLY A 89 8.11 -5.66 6.70
N ASP A 90 9.26 -5.15 6.27
CA ASP A 90 9.42 -4.40 5.03
C ASP A 90 8.89 -5.15 3.80
N GLY A 91 8.03 -4.46 3.01
CA GLY A 91 7.37 -4.97 1.81
C GLY A 91 6.14 -5.85 2.06
N SER A 92 5.79 -6.14 3.32
CA SER A 92 4.67 -7.03 3.65
C SER A 92 3.31 -6.42 3.30
N ARG A 93 3.11 -5.13 3.59
CA ARG A 93 1.92 -4.39 3.18
C ARG A 93 1.76 -4.41 1.65
N GLN A 94 2.85 -4.19 0.92
CA GLN A 94 2.82 -4.19 -0.54
C GLN A 94 2.40 -5.55 -1.11
N ASN A 95 2.84 -6.66 -0.51
CA ASN A 95 2.42 -8.00 -0.90
C ASN A 95 0.91 -8.18 -0.74
N LEU A 96 0.34 -7.81 0.41
CA LEU A 96 -1.09 -7.90 0.65
C LEU A 96 -1.89 -7.05 -0.34
N THR A 97 -1.42 -5.83 -0.63
CA THR A 97 -2.04 -4.96 -1.64
C THR A 97 -1.96 -5.57 -3.05
N ASN A 98 -0.81 -6.12 -3.44
CA ASN A 98 -0.64 -6.76 -4.74
C ASN A 98 -1.54 -7.99 -4.92
N TRP A 99 -1.86 -8.67 -3.82
CA TRP A 99 -2.80 -9.81 -3.80
C TRP A 99 -4.26 -9.36 -3.67
N SER A 100 -4.52 -8.05 -3.73
CA SER A 100 -5.86 -7.47 -3.63
C SER A 100 -6.57 -7.78 -2.30
N ILE A 101 -5.82 -7.88 -1.20
CA ILE A 101 -6.37 -8.02 0.14
C ILE A 101 -6.81 -6.64 0.65
N ASN A 102 -8.07 -6.56 1.10
CA ASN A 102 -8.60 -5.34 1.67
C ASN A 102 -8.13 -5.15 3.13
N LEU A 103 -7.13 -4.30 3.33
CA LEU A 103 -6.64 -3.94 4.67
C LEU A 103 -7.56 -2.97 5.42
N GLY A 104 -8.60 -2.45 4.79
CA GLY A 104 -9.61 -1.66 5.48
C GLY A 104 -10.38 -2.48 6.53
N ASN A 105 -10.42 -3.81 6.41
CA ASN A 105 -11.03 -4.72 7.39
C ASN A 105 -10.02 -5.23 8.44
N LEU A 106 -8.87 -4.59 8.59
CA LEU A 106 -7.86 -4.97 9.57
C LEU A 106 -8.29 -4.55 10.97
N ASP A 107 -8.52 -5.51 11.85
CA ASP A 107 -8.92 -5.26 13.25
C ASP A 107 -7.74 -4.89 14.14
N ALA A 108 -6.61 -5.59 13.99
CA ALA A 108 -5.42 -5.28 14.76
C ALA A 108 -4.12 -5.78 14.11
N VAL A 109 -3.03 -5.10 14.46
CA VAL A 109 -1.65 -5.55 14.23
C VAL A 109 -1.11 -6.07 15.55
N LEU A 110 -0.59 -7.30 15.54
CA LEU A 110 0.02 -7.97 16.66
C LEU A 110 1.54 -8.04 16.43
N LEU A 111 2.33 -7.50 17.32
CA LEU A 111 3.78 -7.53 17.20
C LEU A 111 4.36 -8.61 18.11
N THR A 112 5.16 -9.50 17.54
CA THR A 112 5.88 -10.51 18.33
C THR A 112 7.00 -9.88 19.16
N HIS A 113 7.73 -8.93 18.56
CA HIS A 113 8.76 -8.14 19.20
C HIS A 113 9.14 -6.91 18.34
N LEU A 114 9.98 -6.03 18.89
CA LEU A 114 10.24 -4.70 18.30
C LEU A 114 11.54 -4.64 17.48
N HIS A 115 12.00 -5.72 16.86
CA HIS A 115 13.08 -5.62 15.90
C HIS A 115 12.59 -4.96 14.61
N SER A 116 13.49 -4.28 13.91
CA SER A 116 13.15 -3.47 12.74
C SER A 116 12.48 -4.26 11.63
N ASP A 117 12.90 -5.49 11.40
CA ASP A 117 12.32 -6.38 10.38
C ASP A 117 10.90 -6.87 10.71
N HIS A 118 10.40 -6.62 11.93
CA HIS A 118 9.04 -6.94 12.35
C HIS A 118 8.11 -5.74 12.41
N ILE A 119 8.65 -4.50 12.35
CA ILE A 119 7.87 -3.28 12.54
C ILE A 119 8.05 -2.24 11.41
N SER A 120 8.89 -2.49 10.41
CA SER A 120 9.27 -1.50 9.38
C SER A 120 8.09 -0.95 8.59
N ASP A 121 7.10 -1.77 8.25
CA ASP A 121 5.89 -1.34 7.53
C ASP A 121 4.72 -0.95 8.47
N LEU A 122 4.90 -0.92 9.79
CA LEU A 122 3.81 -0.64 10.75
C LEU A 122 3.10 0.68 10.45
N ALA A 123 3.85 1.73 10.14
CA ALA A 123 3.29 3.04 9.79
C ALA A 123 2.47 2.97 8.50
N ASP A 124 2.92 2.19 7.53
CA ASP A 124 2.23 1.99 6.24
C ASP A 124 0.93 1.19 6.41
N PHE A 125 0.93 0.16 7.26
CA PHE A 125 -0.29 -0.58 7.61
C PHE A 125 -1.31 0.34 8.27
N HIS A 126 -0.87 1.16 9.23
CA HIS A 126 -1.73 2.12 9.91
C HIS A 126 -2.32 3.13 8.95
N LEU A 127 -1.47 3.77 8.13
CA LEU A 127 -1.92 4.75 7.14
C LEU A 127 -2.91 4.14 6.15
N TYR A 128 -2.60 2.95 5.61
CA TYR A 128 -3.43 2.33 4.60
C TYR A 128 -4.79 1.88 5.14
N SER A 129 -4.84 1.30 6.35
CA SER A 129 -6.10 0.93 6.99
C SER A 129 -6.97 2.15 7.29
N TRP A 130 -6.36 3.24 7.73
CA TRP A 130 -7.07 4.51 7.98
C TRP A 130 -7.63 5.13 6.69
N VAL A 131 -6.84 5.18 5.62
CA VAL A 131 -7.28 5.74 4.32
C VAL A 131 -8.40 4.92 3.70
N THR A 132 -8.40 3.59 3.88
CA THR A 132 -9.40 2.72 3.25
C THR A 132 -10.71 2.61 4.02
N GLN A 133 -10.73 2.86 5.33
CA GLN A 133 -11.97 2.74 6.15
C GLN A 133 -12.23 3.88 7.13
N ASN A 134 -11.43 4.92 7.17
CA ASN A 134 -11.52 5.99 8.18
C ASN A 134 -11.43 5.47 9.64
N SER A 135 -10.90 4.27 9.86
CA SER A 135 -10.74 3.69 11.19
C SER A 135 -9.29 3.81 11.66
N CYS A 136 -9.11 4.29 12.89
CA CYS A 136 -7.79 4.36 13.52
C CYS A 136 -7.54 3.04 14.25
N LEU A 137 -6.71 2.17 13.65
CA LEU A 137 -6.46 0.80 14.15
C LEU A 137 -5.18 0.68 14.97
N LEU A 138 -4.57 1.76 15.40
CA LEU A 138 -3.49 1.66 16.37
C LEU A 138 -4.06 1.28 17.74
N TYR A 139 -4.15 -0.01 17.99
CA TYR A 139 -4.16 -0.51 19.35
C TYR A 139 -2.71 -0.42 19.86
N THR A 140 -2.38 0.72 20.44
CA THR A 140 -1.21 0.80 21.31
C THR A 140 -1.53 -0.02 22.55
N SER A 141 -0.64 -0.92 22.96
CA SER A 141 -0.75 -1.55 24.27
C SER A 141 -0.99 -0.45 25.31
N PRO A 142 -1.95 -0.62 26.23
CA PRO A 142 -2.31 0.44 27.17
C PRO A 142 -1.06 0.93 27.88
N SER A 143 -0.82 2.23 27.82
CA SER A 143 0.28 2.85 28.55
C SER A 143 0.05 2.56 30.02
N PRO A 144 1.09 2.21 30.81
CA PRO A 144 0.98 2.08 32.28
C PRO A 144 0.44 3.35 32.96
N ARG A 145 0.27 4.44 32.23
CA ARG A 145 -0.30 5.72 32.70
C ARG A 145 -1.72 5.98 32.18
N ASP A 146 -2.35 5.02 31.49
CA ASP A 146 -3.73 5.17 31.05
C ASP A 146 -4.63 5.02 32.27
N PRO A 147 -5.35 6.10 32.69
CA PRO A 147 -6.20 6.07 33.87
C PRO A 147 -7.51 5.29 33.66
N SER A 148 -7.74 4.75 32.46
CA SER A 148 -8.94 3.96 32.11
C SER A 148 -8.80 2.46 32.39
N ILE A 149 -7.65 2.01 32.93
CA ILE A 149 -7.37 0.61 33.30
C ILE A 149 -7.37 0.44 34.81
#